data_e26c841f84c13ab88b43ad851cadfa7f
#
_entry.id   e26c841f84c13ab88b43ad851cadfa7f
#
_cell.length_a   1.000
_cell.length_b   1.000
_cell.length_c   1.000
_cell.angle_alpha   90.00
_cell.angle_beta   90.00
_cell.angle_gamma   90.00
#
_symmetry.space_group_name_H-M   'P 1'
#
loop_
_entity.id
_entity.type
_entity.pdbx_description
1 polymer ?
#
loop_
_entity_poly.entity_id
_entity_poly.type
_entity_poly.pdbx_seq_one_letter_code
_entity_poly.pdbx_strand_id
1 'polypeptide(L)'
;MDFRQSLREAGDRLVIIKFYEDKCEDCEAMSQLYEEFVAKYPEVLFLEANVKNNSEAVGQLRIKFLPTFIAFKNHLEVGRLVDTKVADIENLIQKNMGK
;
A
#
# COMPACT_ATOMS: atom_id res chain seq x y z
N MET A 1 -10.05 -9.03 0.18
CA MET A 1 -10.04 -7.84 -0.70
C MET A 1 -9.69 -8.24 -2.12
N ASP A 2 -10.43 -7.74 -3.07
CA ASP A 2 -10.04 -7.88 -4.49
C ASP A 2 -9.32 -6.60 -4.91
N PHE A 3 -7.99 -6.63 -4.94
CA PHE A 3 -7.23 -5.44 -5.23
C PHE A 3 -7.45 -4.92 -6.66
N ARG A 4 -7.74 -5.80 -7.59
CA ARG A 4 -8.01 -5.40 -8.98
C ARG A 4 -9.28 -4.56 -9.08
N GLN A 5 -10.32 -4.96 -8.34
CA GLN A 5 -11.55 -4.18 -8.29
C GLN A 5 -11.31 -2.83 -7.63
N SER A 6 -10.54 -2.81 -6.54
CA SER A 6 -10.18 -1.56 -5.88
C SER A 6 -9.43 -0.62 -6.81
N LEU A 7 -8.54 -1.15 -7.64
CA LEU A 7 -7.81 -0.35 -8.62
C LEU A 7 -8.75 0.23 -9.69
N ARG A 8 -9.72 -0.58 -10.15
CA ARG A 8 -10.72 -0.07 -11.11
C ARG A 8 -11.55 1.06 -10.51
N GLU A 9 -11.99 0.90 -9.27
CA GLU A 9 -12.81 1.91 -8.60
C GLU A 9 -12.03 3.19 -8.30
N ALA A 10 -10.73 3.07 -8.09
CA ALA A 10 -9.87 4.22 -7.82
C ALA A 10 -9.67 5.12 -9.05
N GLY A 11 -9.85 4.57 -10.26
CA GLY A 11 -9.62 5.32 -11.48
C GLY A 11 -8.16 5.73 -11.61
N ASP A 12 -7.91 7.04 -11.74
CA ASP A 12 -6.56 7.58 -11.88
C ASP A 12 -5.93 8.00 -10.54
N ARG A 13 -6.61 7.71 -9.42
CA ARG A 13 -6.06 8.04 -8.11
C ARG A 13 -4.87 7.13 -7.80
N LEU A 14 -3.91 7.68 -7.06
CA LEU A 14 -2.83 6.87 -6.50
C LEU A 14 -3.42 5.95 -5.42
N VAL A 15 -3.07 4.67 -5.48
CA VAL A 15 -3.48 3.67 -4.49
C VAL A 15 -2.24 3.13 -3.80
N ILE A 16 -2.24 3.14 -2.48
CA ILE A 16 -1.18 2.54 -1.67
C ILE A 16 -1.79 1.36 -0.93
N ILE A 17 -1.22 0.17 -1.10
CA ILE A 17 -1.66 -1.02 -0.38
C ILE A 17 -0.56 -1.46 0.58
N LYS A 18 -0.91 -1.54 1.85
CA LYS A 18 -0.03 -2.09 2.90
C LYS A 18 -0.35 -3.55 3.09
N PHE A 19 0.61 -4.42 2.82
CA PHE A 19 0.48 -5.86 3.09
C PHE A 19 1.08 -6.15 4.47
N TYR A 20 0.31 -6.82 5.29
CA TYR A 20 0.66 -7.08 6.69
C TYR A 20 0.16 -8.45 7.14
N GLU A 21 0.58 -8.88 8.32
CA GLU A 21 0.03 -10.07 8.97
C GLU A 21 -0.17 -9.81 10.45
N ASP A 22 -0.94 -10.67 11.09
CA ASP A 22 -1.14 -10.62 12.54
C ASP A 22 0.20 -10.91 13.23
N LYS A 23 0.43 -10.26 14.38
CA LYS A 23 1.65 -10.44 15.17
C LYS A 23 2.93 -10.00 14.45
N CYS A 24 2.81 -9.07 13.52
CA CYS A 24 3.94 -8.46 12.84
C CYS A 24 4.26 -7.14 13.54
N GLU A 25 5.34 -7.10 14.32
CA GLU A 25 5.69 -5.90 15.08
C GLU A 25 5.99 -4.72 14.15
N ASP A 26 6.70 -4.96 13.06
CA ASP A 26 7.03 -3.92 12.10
C ASP A 26 5.77 -3.39 11.40
N CYS A 27 4.80 -4.27 11.14
CA CYS A 27 3.53 -3.87 10.56
C CYS A 27 2.76 -2.96 11.52
N GLU A 28 2.74 -3.32 12.82
CA GLU A 28 2.06 -2.53 13.84
C GLU A 28 2.71 -1.17 14.04
N ALA A 29 4.03 -1.13 14.02
CA ALA A 29 4.77 0.12 14.15
C ALA A 29 4.43 1.13 13.05
N MET A 30 4.06 0.64 11.88
CA MET A 30 3.70 1.49 10.75
C MET A 30 2.22 1.90 10.73
N SER A 31 1.38 1.29 11.58
CA SER A 31 -0.07 1.52 11.53
C SER A 31 -0.44 2.96 11.82
N GLN A 32 0.13 3.56 12.85
CA GLN A 32 -0.17 4.94 13.22
C GLN A 32 0.25 5.92 12.12
N LEU A 33 1.42 5.66 11.52
CA LEU A 33 1.93 6.49 10.43
C LEU A 33 1.04 6.40 9.21
N TYR A 34 0.54 5.20 8.93
CA TYR A 34 -0.38 4.98 7.82
C TYR A 34 -1.66 5.80 8.02
N GLU A 35 -2.17 5.83 9.25
CA GLU A 35 -3.34 6.65 9.58
C GLU A 35 -3.06 8.13 9.38
N GLU A 36 -1.87 8.59 9.73
CA GLU A 36 -1.47 9.98 9.50
C GLU A 36 -1.45 10.33 8.03
N PHE A 37 -0.97 9.42 7.18
CA PHE A 37 -0.98 9.63 5.73
C PHE A 37 -2.39 9.64 5.16
N VAL A 38 -3.28 8.84 5.68
CA VAL A 38 -4.70 8.86 5.27
C VAL A 38 -5.28 10.25 5.48
N ALA A 39 -4.98 10.87 6.61
CA ALA A 39 -5.45 12.22 6.91
C ALA A 39 -4.77 13.28 6.06
N LYS A 40 -3.47 13.12 5.82
CA LYS A 40 -2.65 14.11 5.12
C LYS A 40 -2.90 14.13 3.61
N TYR A 41 -3.20 12.98 3.03
CA TYR A 41 -3.35 12.82 1.57
C TYR A 41 -4.73 12.28 1.24
N PRO A 42 -5.81 13.08 1.37
CA PRO A 42 -7.18 12.59 1.18
C PRO A 42 -7.47 12.16 -0.26
N GLU A 43 -6.69 12.61 -1.24
CA GLU A 43 -6.86 12.21 -2.63
C GLU A 43 -6.23 10.85 -2.94
N VAL A 44 -5.42 10.30 -2.04
CA VAL A 44 -4.81 8.98 -2.20
C VAL A 44 -5.70 7.94 -1.54
N LEU A 45 -5.90 6.82 -2.21
CA LEU A 45 -6.64 5.70 -1.64
C LEU A 45 -5.66 4.78 -0.91
N PHE A 46 -5.82 4.69 0.41
CA PHE A 46 -4.97 3.83 1.25
C PHE A 46 -5.73 2.56 1.61
N LEU A 47 -5.14 1.41 1.30
CA LEU A 47 -5.72 0.11 1.58
C LEU A 47 -4.76 -0.72 2.43
N GLU A 48 -5.31 -1.66 3.17
CA GLU A 48 -4.53 -2.63 3.93
C GLU A 48 -5.02 -4.03 3.56
N ALA A 49 -4.08 -4.95 3.40
CA ALA A 49 -4.39 -6.33 3.05
C ALA A 49 -3.63 -7.28 3.97
N ASN A 50 -4.38 -8.06 4.75
CA ASN A 50 -3.79 -9.12 5.55
C ASN A 50 -3.44 -10.28 4.61
N VAL A 51 -2.16 -10.68 4.59
CA VAL A 51 -1.68 -11.71 3.68
C VAL A 51 -2.38 -13.05 3.88
N LYS A 52 -2.83 -13.33 5.10
CA LYS A 52 -3.54 -14.56 5.43
C LYS A 52 -4.86 -14.69 4.65
N ASN A 53 -5.53 -13.57 4.38
CA ASN A 53 -6.83 -13.55 3.73
C ASN A 53 -6.74 -13.13 2.26
N ASN A 54 -5.54 -12.95 1.73
CA ASN A 54 -5.33 -12.42 0.38
C ASN A 54 -4.23 -13.20 -0.34
N SER A 55 -4.25 -14.53 -0.19
CA SER A 55 -3.18 -15.40 -0.72
C SER A 55 -3.00 -15.28 -2.22
N GLU A 56 -4.07 -15.07 -2.97
CA GLU A 56 -4.00 -14.91 -4.42
C GLU A 56 -3.23 -13.64 -4.79
N ALA A 57 -3.57 -12.52 -4.15
CA ALA A 57 -2.87 -11.25 -4.38
C ALA A 57 -1.40 -11.35 -3.98
N VAL A 58 -1.12 -12.01 -2.85
CA VAL A 58 0.25 -12.23 -2.37
C VAL A 58 1.07 -12.97 -3.42
N GLY A 59 0.50 -14.03 -3.99
CA GLY A 59 1.17 -14.81 -5.03
C GLY A 59 1.38 -14.02 -6.31
N GLN A 60 0.35 -13.32 -6.77
CA GLN A 60 0.41 -12.54 -8.00
C GLN A 60 1.40 -11.36 -7.89
N LEU A 61 1.43 -10.70 -6.74
CA LEU A 61 2.29 -9.56 -6.50
C LEU A 61 3.66 -9.94 -5.94
N ARG A 62 3.87 -11.23 -5.69
CA ARG A 62 5.14 -11.77 -5.19
C ARG A 62 5.58 -11.10 -3.89
N ILE A 63 4.66 -11.02 -2.93
CA ILE A 63 4.95 -10.48 -1.61
C ILE A 63 5.77 -11.50 -0.83
N LYS A 64 6.96 -11.11 -0.36
CA LYS A 64 7.88 -12.00 0.35
C LYS A 64 8.21 -11.53 1.76
N PHE A 65 8.12 -10.23 2.01
CA PHE A 65 8.47 -9.62 3.29
C PHE A 65 7.34 -8.73 3.77
N LEU A 66 7.27 -8.49 5.08
CA LEU A 66 6.22 -7.67 5.67
C LEU A 66 6.82 -6.67 6.64
N PRO A 67 6.30 -5.44 6.70
CA PRO A 67 5.28 -4.94 5.79
C PRO A 67 5.83 -4.65 4.40
N THR A 68 4.98 -4.80 3.38
CA THR A 68 5.30 -4.37 2.02
C THR A 68 4.24 -3.35 1.61
N PHE A 69 4.70 -2.22 1.08
CA PHE A 69 3.81 -1.18 0.55
C PHE A 69 3.97 -1.13 -0.96
N ILE A 70 2.86 -1.25 -1.67
CA ILE A 70 2.87 -1.18 -3.14
C ILE A 70 2.00 -0.01 -3.57
N ALA A 71 2.53 0.81 -4.45
CA ALA A 71 1.80 1.92 -5.04
C ALA A 71 1.34 1.56 -6.45
N PHE A 72 0.07 1.84 -6.73
CA PHE A 72 -0.52 1.62 -8.05
C PHE A 72 -1.10 2.93 -8.57
N LYS A 73 -0.98 3.15 -9.85
CA LYS A 73 -1.65 4.26 -10.53
C LYS A 73 -2.06 3.79 -11.92
N ASN A 74 -3.32 4.03 -12.29
CA ASN A 74 -3.89 3.57 -13.56
C ASN A 74 -3.66 2.07 -13.79
N HIS A 75 -3.89 1.27 -12.72
CA HIS A 75 -3.75 -0.19 -12.73
C HIS A 75 -2.30 -0.71 -12.82
N LEU A 76 -1.31 0.19 -12.82
CA LEU A 76 0.10 -0.19 -12.92
C LEU A 76 0.81 0.01 -11.60
N GLU A 77 1.66 -0.94 -11.24
CA GLU A 77 2.53 -0.79 -10.08
C GLU A 77 3.57 0.28 -10.41
N VAL A 78 3.56 1.36 -9.63
CA VAL A 78 4.50 2.49 -9.85
C VAL A 78 5.60 2.55 -8.82
N GLY A 79 5.50 1.76 -7.76
CA GLY A 79 6.57 1.66 -6.76
C GLY A 79 6.26 0.63 -5.71
N ARG A 80 7.32 0.20 -5.02
CA ARG A 80 7.21 -0.82 -3.97
C ARG A 80 8.27 -0.56 -2.92
N LEU A 81 7.88 -0.66 -1.65
CA LEU A 81 8.80 -0.48 -0.52
C LEU A 81 8.71 -1.67 0.42
N VAL A 82 9.86 -2.21 0.78
CA VAL A 82 10.01 -3.33 1.71
C VAL A 82 11.01 -2.88 2.78
N ASP A 83 10.75 -3.23 4.03
CA ASP A 83 11.62 -2.86 5.15
C ASP A 83 11.86 -1.35 5.16
N THR A 84 10.77 -0.60 5.18
CA THR A 84 10.78 0.79 4.80
C THR A 84 10.82 1.76 5.99
N LYS A 85 11.28 2.98 5.72
CA LYS A 85 11.21 4.12 6.62
C LYS A 85 10.05 5.03 6.20
N VAL A 86 9.56 5.82 7.17
CA VAL A 86 8.44 6.75 6.95
C VAL A 86 8.71 7.69 5.78
N ALA A 87 9.92 8.25 5.74
CA ALA A 87 10.30 9.20 4.69
C ALA A 87 10.18 8.58 3.29
N ASP A 88 10.49 7.29 3.18
CA ASP A 88 10.42 6.59 1.89
C ASP A 88 8.98 6.44 1.41
N ILE A 89 8.04 6.21 2.33
CA ILE A 89 6.61 6.11 1.98
C ILE A 89 6.12 7.47 1.49
N GLU A 90 6.45 8.52 2.21
CA GLU A 90 6.01 9.86 1.82
C GLU A 90 6.59 10.27 0.47
N ASN A 91 7.86 9.96 0.23
CA ASN A 91 8.49 10.22 -1.07
C ASN A 91 7.79 9.46 -2.19
N LEU A 92 7.40 8.21 -1.96
CA LEU A 92 6.67 7.42 -2.94
C LEU A 92 5.32 8.07 -3.27
N ILE A 93 4.61 8.53 -2.25
CA ILE A 93 3.34 9.22 -2.43
C ILE A 93 3.53 10.49 -3.24
N GLN A 94 4.44 11.37 -2.82
CA GLN A 94 4.63 12.67 -3.45
C GLN A 94 5.11 12.54 -4.89
N LYS A 95 5.96 11.58 -5.17
CA LYS A 95 6.49 11.33 -6.52
C LYS A 95 5.39 10.97 -7.51
N ASN A 96 4.34 10.30 -7.04
CA ASN A 96 3.30 9.74 -7.91
C ASN A 96 1.95 10.45 -7.83
N MET A 97 1.82 11.43 -6.94
CA MET A 97 0.60 12.19 -6.76
C MET A 97 0.42 13.25 -7.82
N GLY A 98 -0.81 13.42 -8.28
CA GLY A 98 -1.21 14.59 -9.08
C GLY A 98 -0.52 14.75 -10.42
N LYS A 99 0.05 13.72 -10.91
CA LYS A 99 0.74 13.76 -12.20
C LYS A 99 -0.02 13.02 -13.27
#